data_b0873663a2734ea14b1708119af421b1
#
_entry.id   b0873663a2734ea14b1708119af421b1
#
_cell.length_a   1.000
_cell.length_b   1.000
_cell.length_c   1.000
_cell.angle_alpha   90.00
_cell.angle_beta   90.00
_cell.angle_gamma   90.00
#
_symmetry.space_group_name_H-M   'P 1'
#
loop_
_entity.id
_entity.type
_entity.pdbx_description
1 polymer ?
#
loop_
_entity_poly.entity_id
_entity_poly.type
_entity_poly.pdbx_seq_one_letter_code
_entity_poly.pdbx_strand_id
1 'polypeptide(L)'
;PPSAGMIIADGGGSSPPYKYYWKDSSGDTIRYTGYMIGRDTLRDLPAGSYRLHIYDSQDCFEDYILTVGEPATSLTIDSLLTVSDIACHGDSVGSARMFVSGGMPNYSYIWESGETGLVATSLKAGYNTVSVTDDWGCTVEDSIQINENPLIESTVSVVQNVSCYGNSDGIASVTSSGGIPSYIYFWSNGHTGFSMPDTAYNLSLIHI
;
A
#
# COMPACT_ATOMS: atom_id res chain seq x y z
N PRO A 1 12.37 16.49 2.56
CA PRO A 1 12.59 15.59 1.45
C PRO A 1 14.08 15.28 1.35
N PRO A 2 14.46 14.04 1.03
CA PRO A 2 15.85 13.75 0.76
C PRO A 2 16.31 14.60 -0.42
N SER A 3 17.36 15.36 -0.22
CA SER A 3 18.02 16.14 -1.27
C SER A 3 18.73 15.15 -2.19
N ALA A 4 18.11 14.77 -3.30
CA ALA A 4 18.66 13.79 -4.26
C ALA A 4 19.31 14.43 -5.47
N GLY A 5 19.37 15.76 -5.52
CA GLY A 5 19.96 16.50 -6.63
C GLY A 5 21.46 16.21 -6.78
N MET A 6 21.90 16.11 -8.03
CA MET A 6 23.32 15.90 -8.34
C MET A 6 23.72 16.75 -9.53
N ILE A 7 24.86 17.41 -9.43
CA ILE A 7 25.48 18.14 -10.52
C ILE A 7 26.88 17.56 -10.77
N ILE A 8 27.20 17.33 -12.04
CA ILE A 8 28.52 16.87 -12.46
C ILE A 8 29.15 17.98 -13.30
N ALA A 9 30.35 18.37 -12.95
CA ALA A 9 31.17 19.30 -13.75
C ALA A 9 32.39 18.56 -14.28
N ASP A 10 32.66 18.72 -15.56
CA ASP A 10 33.83 18.16 -16.23
C ASP A 10 34.63 19.31 -16.84
N GLY A 11 35.80 19.57 -16.30
CA GLY A 11 36.68 20.58 -16.82
C GLY A 11 37.29 20.12 -18.14
N GLY A 12 37.02 20.86 -19.22
CA GLY A 12 37.56 20.58 -20.53
C GLY A 12 38.35 21.78 -21.06
N GLY A 13 39.39 21.54 -21.82
CA GLY A 13 40.21 22.61 -22.40
C GLY A 13 41.71 22.31 -22.42
N SER A 14 42.52 23.30 -22.67
CA SER A 14 43.95 23.14 -22.95
C SER A 14 44.89 23.23 -21.75
N SER A 15 44.37 23.62 -20.56
CA SER A 15 45.23 23.96 -19.41
C SER A 15 44.79 23.28 -18.09
N PRO A 16 44.74 21.93 -18.03
CA PRO A 16 44.54 21.24 -16.74
C PRO A 16 45.79 21.46 -15.83
N PRO A 17 45.67 21.27 -14.52
CA PRO A 17 44.49 20.88 -13.73
C PRO A 17 43.51 22.03 -13.47
N TYR A 18 42.29 21.66 -13.04
CA TYR A 18 41.18 22.60 -12.80
C TYR A 18 40.83 22.71 -11.32
N LYS A 19 40.35 23.90 -10.88
CA LYS A 19 39.75 24.15 -9.57
C LYS A 19 38.25 24.39 -9.76
N TYR A 20 37.45 23.86 -8.84
CA TYR A 20 35.99 24.05 -8.86
C TYR A 20 35.54 24.73 -7.57
N TYR A 21 34.77 25.82 -7.73
CA TYR A 21 34.11 26.52 -6.64
C TYR A 21 32.61 26.45 -6.85
N TRP A 22 31.96 25.74 -5.96
CA TRP A 22 30.52 25.62 -5.94
C TRP A 22 29.91 26.58 -4.93
N LYS A 23 28.92 27.36 -5.34
CA LYS A 23 28.18 28.26 -4.50
C LYS A 23 26.70 27.97 -4.59
N ASP A 24 25.98 28.19 -3.47
CA ASP A 24 24.54 28.17 -3.43
C ASP A 24 23.89 29.47 -3.95
N SER A 25 22.56 29.54 -3.88
CA SER A 25 21.79 30.72 -4.28
C SER A 25 22.07 31.97 -3.44
N SER A 26 22.58 31.81 -2.22
CA SER A 26 22.98 32.90 -1.31
C SER A 26 24.37 33.44 -1.65
N GLY A 27 25.12 32.72 -2.47
CA GLY A 27 26.50 33.03 -2.83
C GLY A 27 27.54 32.42 -1.89
N ASP A 28 27.09 31.60 -0.92
CA ASP A 28 27.98 30.91 0.00
C ASP A 28 28.68 29.73 -0.70
N THR A 29 29.98 29.55 -0.39
CA THR A 29 30.73 28.42 -0.95
C THR A 29 30.37 27.15 -0.22
N ILE A 30 29.70 26.24 -0.93
CA ILE A 30 29.29 24.93 -0.41
C ILE A 30 30.34 23.85 -0.65
N ARG A 31 31.20 24.04 -1.66
CA ARG A 31 32.32 23.13 -1.94
C ARG A 31 33.43 23.83 -2.70
N TYR A 32 34.64 23.53 -2.35
CA TYR A 32 35.85 23.91 -3.07
C TYR A 32 36.73 22.69 -3.27
N THR A 33 37.22 22.51 -4.47
CA THR A 33 38.27 21.54 -4.77
C THR A 33 39.56 22.27 -5.13
N GLY A 34 40.69 21.76 -4.62
CA GLY A 34 41.99 22.20 -5.12
C GLY A 34 42.17 21.79 -6.59
N TYR A 35 43.33 22.06 -7.15
CA TYR A 35 43.64 21.63 -8.52
C TYR A 35 43.51 20.11 -8.68
N MET A 36 42.66 19.69 -9.60
CA MET A 36 42.45 18.28 -9.93
C MET A 36 42.32 18.07 -11.45
N ILE A 37 42.56 16.85 -11.89
CA ILE A 37 42.28 16.43 -13.27
C ILE A 37 40.97 15.64 -13.26
N GLY A 38 40.08 15.97 -14.20
CA GLY A 38 38.80 15.31 -14.38
C GLY A 38 37.66 16.04 -13.73
N ARG A 39 36.58 15.29 -13.50
CA ARG A 39 35.29 15.84 -13.07
C ARG A 39 35.17 16.00 -11.56
N ASP A 40 34.41 16.99 -11.14
CA ASP A 40 33.86 17.09 -9.78
C ASP A 40 32.35 16.80 -9.78
N THR A 41 31.88 16.23 -8.68
CA THR A 41 30.49 15.86 -8.51
C THR A 41 29.96 16.36 -7.18
N LEU A 42 28.94 17.19 -7.24
CA LEU A 42 28.18 17.64 -6.08
C LEU A 42 26.91 16.81 -5.94
N ARG A 43 26.65 16.26 -4.76
CA ARG A 43 25.55 15.33 -4.49
C ARG A 43 24.66 15.87 -3.35
N ASP A 44 23.51 15.24 -3.19
CA ASP A 44 22.57 15.50 -2.11
C ASP A 44 22.12 16.98 -2.07
N LEU A 45 21.88 17.54 -3.26
CA LEU A 45 21.52 18.94 -3.42
C LEU A 45 20.01 19.14 -3.28
N PRO A 46 19.55 20.06 -2.43
CA PRO A 46 18.19 20.55 -2.51
C PRO A 46 17.91 21.23 -3.86
N ALA A 47 16.62 21.33 -4.21
CA ALA A 47 16.21 22.15 -5.34
C ALA A 47 16.67 23.59 -5.14
N GLY A 48 17.15 24.19 -6.22
CA GLY A 48 17.66 25.55 -6.17
C GLY A 48 18.67 25.86 -7.27
N SER A 49 19.16 27.09 -7.29
CA SER A 49 20.19 27.55 -8.22
C SER A 49 21.58 27.44 -7.60
N TYR A 50 22.48 26.92 -8.36
CA TYR A 50 23.88 26.74 -7.98
C TYR A 50 24.76 27.45 -8.98
N ARG A 51 25.82 28.06 -8.49
CA ARG A 51 26.84 28.68 -9.35
C ARG A 51 28.13 27.88 -9.25
N LEU A 52 28.73 27.61 -10.37
CA LEU A 52 30.02 26.97 -10.49
C LEU A 52 31.00 27.91 -11.16
N HIS A 53 32.13 28.15 -10.49
CA HIS A 53 33.31 28.74 -11.11
C HIS A 53 34.35 27.65 -11.33
N ILE A 54 34.84 27.52 -12.57
CA ILE A 54 35.91 26.60 -12.91
C ILE A 54 37.12 27.45 -13.30
N TYR A 55 38.25 27.21 -12.65
CA TYR A 55 39.54 27.84 -12.97
C TYR A 55 40.47 26.80 -13.57
N ASP A 56 41.24 27.20 -14.57
CA ASP A 56 42.35 26.40 -15.08
C ASP A 56 43.65 26.68 -14.32
N SER A 57 44.75 26.02 -14.71
CA SER A 57 46.06 26.18 -14.09
C SER A 57 46.72 27.57 -14.25
N GLN A 58 46.13 28.41 -15.07
CA GLN A 58 46.56 29.81 -15.32
C GLN A 58 45.62 30.83 -14.70
N ASP A 59 44.68 30.38 -13.84
CA ASP A 59 43.65 31.17 -13.17
C ASP A 59 42.64 31.83 -14.16
N CYS A 60 42.55 31.39 -15.42
CA CYS A 60 41.46 31.72 -16.30
C CYS A 60 40.21 30.97 -15.81
N PHE A 61 39.04 31.64 -15.83
CA PHE A 61 37.84 31.03 -15.28
C PHE A 61 36.62 31.18 -16.20
N GLU A 62 35.67 30.25 -15.97
CA GLU A 62 34.33 30.24 -16.55
C GLU A 62 33.30 30.09 -15.46
N ASP A 63 32.12 30.71 -15.66
CA ASP A 63 30.98 30.74 -14.77
C ASP A 63 29.78 30.01 -15.34
N TYR A 64 29.17 29.17 -14.53
CA TYR A 64 27.94 28.46 -14.88
C TYR A 64 26.88 28.65 -13.80
N ILE A 65 25.64 28.90 -14.21
CA ILE A 65 24.47 28.84 -13.35
C ILE A 65 23.67 27.58 -13.71
N LEU A 66 23.43 26.75 -12.73
CA LEU A 66 22.80 25.43 -12.86
C LEU A 66 21.61 25.38 -11.91
N THR A 67 20.53 24.77 -12.35
CA THR A 67 19.33 24.65 -11.49
C THR A 67 19.03 23.19 -11.25
N VAL A 68 18.94 22.82 -9.97
CA VAL A 68 18.36 21.56 -9.50
C VAL A 68 16.87 21.81 -9.34
N GLY A 69 16.04 21.11 -10.09
CA GLY A 69 14.60 21.24 -10.04
C GLY A 69 13.98 20.36 -8.95
N GLU A 70 12.73 20.64 -8.64
CA GLU A 70 11.85 19.81 -7.85
C GLU A 70 10.52 19.60 -8.60
N PRO A 71 9.72 18.59 -8.27
CA PRO A 71 8.38 18.47 -8.82
C PRO A 71 7.56 19.73 -8.52
N ALA A 72 6.69 20.13 -9.44
CA ALA A 72 5.82 21.30 -9.26
C ALA A 72 4.85 21.14 -8.07
N THR A 73 4.54 19.90 -7.72
CA THR A 73 3.68 19.53 -6.60
C THR A 73 4.26 18.32 -5.87
N SER A 74 4.03 18.23 -4.56
CA SER A 74 4.40 17.05 -3.77
C SER A 74 3.58 15.83 -4.18
N LEU A 75 4.18 14.64 -4.06
CA LEU A 75 3.46 13.37 -4.20
C LEU A 75 2.37 13.26 -3.13
N THR A 76 1.14 12.95 -3.53
CA THR A 76 -0.01 12.77 -2.63
C THR A 76 -0.87 11.58 -3.06
N ILE A 77 -1.44 10.88 -2.08
CA ILE A 77 -2.56 9.97 -2.29
C ILE A 77 -3.83 10.82 -2.18
N ASP A 78 -4.53 11.04 -3.30
CA ASP A 78 -5.71 11.90 -3.35
C ASP A 78 -6.92 11.21 -2.74
N SER A 79 -7.04 9.91 -2.95
CA SER A 79 -8.09 9.08 -2.35
C SER A 79 -7.77 7.59 -2.39
N LEU A 80 -8.29 6.88 -1.38
CA LEU A 80 -8.37 5.43 -1.29
C LEU A 80 -9.84 5.03 -1.22
N LEU A 81 -10.28 4.16 -2.11
CA LEU A 81 -11.67 3.72 -2.20
C LEU A 81 -11.76 2.20 -2.05
N THR A 82 -12.62 1.73 -1.14
CA THR A 82 -13.00 0.31 -1.08
C THR A 82 -13.81 -0.02 -2.33
N VAL A 83 -13.37 -1.03 -3.08
CA VAL A 83 -14.09 -1.57 -4.24
C VAL A 83 -15.01 -2.71 -3.80
N SER A 84 -14.53 -3.58 -2.90
CA SER A 84 -15.36 -4.60 -2.26
C SER A 84 -14.87 -4.93 -0.87
N ASP A 85 -15.82 -5.09 0.04
CA ASP A 85 -15.62 -5.69 1.35
C ASP A 85 -15.62 -7.23 1.25
N ILE A 86 -15.30 -7.90 2.35
CA ILE A 86 -15.17 -9.36 2.42
C ILE A 86 -16.52 -9.97 2.81
N ALA A 87 -17.04 -10.84 1.95
CA ALA A 87 -18.35 -11.47 2.15
C ALA A 87 -18.33 -12.59 3.20
N CYS A 88 -17.26 -13.37 3.25
CA CYS A 88 -17.14 -14.47 4.21
C CYS A 88 -16.03 -14.17 5.23
N HIS A 89 -16.35 -14.39 6.51
CA HIS A 89 -15.42 -14.14 7.61
C HIS A 89 -14.10 -14.92 7.43
N GLY A 90 -12.98 -14.22 7.59
CA GLY A 90 -11.64 -14.79 7.50
C GLY A 90 -11.05 -14.92 6.10
N ASP A 91 -11.81 -14.58 5.06
CA ASP A 91 -11.29 -14.53 3.70
C ASP A 91 -10.31 -13.34 3.50
N SER A 92 -9.59 -13.38 2.38
CA SER A 92 -8.67 -12.32 1.98
C SER A 92 -8.94 -11.94 0.52
N VAL A 93 -10.15 -11.44 0.26
CA VAL A 93 -10.68 -11.10 -1.07
C VAL A 93 -11.20 -9.67 -1.12
N GLY A 94 -10.90 -8.88 -0.11
CA GLY A 94 -11.21 -7.45 -0.10
C GLY A 94 -10.44 -6.73 -1.20
N SER A 95 -11.01 -5.69 -1.77
CA SER A 95 -10.35 -4.91 -2.81
C SER A 95 -10.49 -3.42 -2.60
N ALA A 96 -9.44 -2.70 -2.98
CA ALA A 96 -9.38 -1.25 -2.92
C ALA A 96 -8.66 -0.68 -4.13
N ARG A 97 -8.96 0.58 -4.43
CA ARG A 97 -8.34 1.36 -5.49
C ARG A 97 -7.87 2.70 -4.97
N MET A 98 -6.70 3.12 -5.42
CA MET A 98 -6.15 4.43 -5.07
C MET A 98 -6.10 5.36 -6.28
N PHE A 99 -6.00 6.66 -5.97
CA PHE A 99 -5.72 7.75 -6.89
C PHE A 99 -4.56 8.58 -6.34
N VAL A 100 -3.61 8.90 -7.19
CA VAL A 100 -2.35 9.56 -6.83
C VAL A 100 -2.10 10.72 -7.75
N SER A 101 -1.58 11.82 -7.22
CA SER A 101 -1.15 12.97 -8.00
C SER A 101 0.13 13.59 -7.45
N GLY A 102 0.72 14.52 -8.20
CA GLY A 102 1.95 15.19 -7.81
C GLY A 102 3.20 14.31 -7.91
N GLY A 103 4.31 14.81 -7.36
CA GLY A 103 5.61 14.16 -7.49
C GLY A 103 6.09 14.03 -8.93
N MET A 104 7.01 13.09 -9.17
CA MET A 104 7.52 12.76 -10.51
C MET A 104 6.84 11.50 -11.04
N PRO A 105 6.16 11.54 -12.20
CA PRO A 105 5.47 10.38 -12.78
C PRO A 105 6.38 9.15 -12.95
N ASN A 106 5.74 7.98 -13.10
CA ASN A 106 6.18 6.61 -12.94
C ASN A 106 6.17 6.21 -11.46
N TYR A 107 4.96 6.06 -10.92
CA TYR A 107 4.77 5.64 -9.54
C TYR A 107 4.89 4.12 -9.40
N SER A 108 5.53 3.68 -8.32
CA SER A 108 5.49 2.31 -7.83
C SER A 108 4.61 2.21 -6.60
N TYR A 109 3.93 1.08 -6.45
CA TYR A 109 2.93 0.84 -5.41
C TYR A 109 3.27 -0.45 -4.68
N ILE A 110 3.17 -0.45 -3.36
CA ILE A 110 3.32 -1.65 -2.53
C ILE A 110 2.22 -1.65 -1.48
N TRP A 111 1.30 -2.60 -1.59
CA TRP A 111 0.27 -2.86 -0.60
C TRP A 111 0.80 -3.82 0.47
N GLU A 112 0.21 -3.79 1.66
CA GLU A 112 0.54 -4.72 2.75
C GLU A 112 0.35 -6.19 2.36
N SER A 113 -0.58 -6.49 1.44
CA SER A 113 -0.77 -7.81 0.82
C SER A 113 0.40 -8.26 -0.06
N GLY A 114 1.34 -7.35 -0.39
CA GLY A 114 2.42 -7.56 -1.35
C GLY A 114 2.04 -7.29 -2.80
N GLU A 115 0.79 -6.93 -3.08
CA GLU A 115 0.35 -6.56 -4.42
C GLU A 115 0.95 -5.21 -4.84
N THR A 116 1.16 -5.06 -6.15
CA THR A 116 1.68 -3.84 -6.77
C THR A 116 0.71 -3.31 -7.80
N GLY A 117 0.41 -2.03 -7.75
CA GLY A 117 -0.49 -1.37 -8.70
C GLY A 117 -1.56 -0.52 -8.03
N LEU A 118 -2.36 0.15 -8.87
CA LEU A 118 -3.43 1.06 -8.43
C LEU A 118 -4.60 0.36 -7.73
N VAL A 119 -4.73 -0.95 -7.92
CA VAL A 119 -5.80 -1.78 -7.36
C VAL A 119 -5.17 -2.97 -6.66
N ALA A 120 -5.62 -3.26 -5.44
CA ALA A 120 -5.35 -4.49 -4.73
C ALA A 120 -6.65 -5.31 -4.61
N THR A 121 -6.55 -6.64 -4.65
CA THR A 121 -7.69 -7.57 -4.66
C THR A 121 -7.60 -8.70 -3.63
N SER A 122 -6.52 -8.72 -2.84
CA SER A 122 -6.24 -9.75 -1.84
C SER A 122 -6.09 -9.14 -0.44
N LEU A 123 -6.89 -8.11 -0.15
CA LEU A 123 -6.86 -7.42 1.12
C LEU A 123 -7.62 -8.20 2.20
N LYS A 124 -7.10 -8.15 3.42
CA LYS A 124 -7.71 -8.75 4.62
C LYS A 124 -8.67 -7.78 5.29
N ALA A 125 -9.50 -8.29 6.18
CA ALA A 125 -10.29 -7.44 7.06
C ALA A 125 -9.39 -6.61 7.99
N GLY A 126 -9.83 -5.38 8.26
CA GLY A 126 -9.07 -4.40 9.03
C GLY A 126 -8.37 -3.37 8.16
N TYR A 127 -7.40 -2.68 8.75
CA TYR A 127 -6.61 -1.67 8.03
C TYR A 127 -5.55 -2.33 7.16
N ASN A 128 -5.48 -1.90 5.92
CA ASN A 128 -4.47 -2.31 4.95
C ASN A 128 -3.71 -1.07 4.51
N THR A 129 -2.39 -1.08 4.64
CA THR A 129 -1.52 0.02 4.26
C THR A 129 -1.08 -0.10 2.82
N VAL A 130 -0.81 1.04 2.21
CA VAL A 130 -0.19 1.13 0.89
C VAL A 130 0.87 2.22 0.90
N SER A 131 2.00 1.93 0.30
CA SER A 131 3.10 2.86 0.07
C SER A 131 3.21 3.15 -1.43
N VAL A 132 3.34 4.42 -1.77
CA VAL A 132 3.54 4.90 -3.15
C VAL A 132 4.86 5.62 -3.21
N THR A 133 5.68 5.27 -4.18
CA THR A 133 6.97 5.91 -4.43
C THR A 133 7.01 6.43 -5.85
N ASP A 134 7.42 7.67 -6.02
CA ASP A 134 7.59 8.31 -7.32
C ASP A 134 8.96 8.00 -7.95
N ASP A 135 9.19 8.45 -9.20
CA ASP A 135 10.43 8.20 -9.95
C ASP A 135 11.67 8.88 -9.31
N TRP A 136 11.47 9.84 -8.42
CA TRP A 136 12.54 10.49 -7.65
C TRP A 136 12.76 9.86 -6.26
N GLY A 137 12.00 8.81 -5.94
CA GLY A 137 12.13 8.11 -4.65
C GLY A 137 11.40 8.80 -3.51
N CYS A 138 10.54 9.80 -3.76
CA CYS A 138 9.66 10.35 -2.75
C CYS A 138 8.55 9.35 -2.44
N THR A 139 8.30 9.09 -1.16
CA THR A 139 7.33 8.09 -0.72
C THR A 139 6.24 8.72 0.13
N VAL A 140 5.00 8.30 -0.07
CA VAL A 140 3.84 8.60 0.77
C VAL A 140 3.11 7.31 1.10
N GLU A 141 2.47 7.28 2.27
CA GLU A 141 1.72 6.13 2.76
C GLU A 141 0.32 6.54 3.19
N ASP A 142 -0.62 5.63 3.04
CA ASP A 142 -1.98 5.77 3.56
C ASP A 142 -2.55 4.39 3.87
N SER A 143 -3.71 4.33 4.51
CA SER A 143 -4.36 3.07 4.89
C SER A 143 -5.86 3.12 4.62
N ILE A 144 -6.43 1.97 4.28
CA ILE A 144 -7.86 1.79 4.07
C ILE A 144 -8.38 0.65 4.91
N GLN A 145 -9.57 0.84 5.46
CA GLN A 145 -10.27 -0.20 6.20
C GLN A 145 -11.12 -1.03 5.25
N ILE A 146 -10.93 -2.35 5.28
CA ILE A 146 -11.76 -3.35 4.63
C ILE A 146 -12.59 -4.03 5.71
N ASN A 147 -13.90 -4.12 5.48
CA ASN A 147 -14.81 -4.77 6.41
C ASN A 147 -15.06 -6.22 6.00
N GLU A 148 -15.45 -7.05 6.96
CA GLU A 148 -15.93 -8.40 6.73
C GLU A 148 -17.23 -8.64 7.50
N ASN A 149 -18.01 -9.61 7.03
CA ASN A 149 -19.19 -10.03 7.77
C ASN A 149 -18.81 -10.83 9.01
N PRO A 150 -19.59 -10.75 10.09
CA PRO A 150 -19.35 -11.53 11.30
C PRO A 150 -19.31 -13.03 11.01
N LEU A 151 -18.54 -13.78 11.79
CA LEU A 151 -18.51 -15.24 11.74
C LEU A 151 -19.92 -15.80 11.96
N ILE A 152 -20.31 -16.80 11.17
CA ILE A 152 -21.54 -17.55 11.44
C ILE A 152 -21.30 -18.45 12.64
N GLU A 153 -22.11 -18.30 13.66
CA GLU A 153 -22.14 -19.16 14.83
C GLU A 153 -23.50 -19.84 14.92
N SER A 154 -23.51 -21.14 15.22
CA SER A 154 -24.74 -21.90 15.32
C SER A 154 -24.75 -22.76 16.58
N THR A 155 -25.88 -22.81 17.24
CA THR A 155 -26.14 -23.68 18.41
C THR A 155 -27.24 -24.66 18.05
N VAL A 156 -26.90 -25.94 18.17
CA VAL A 156 -27.86 -27.05 17.99
C VAL A 156 -28.27 -27.60 19.34
N SER A 157 -29.55 -27.85 19.52
CA SER A 157 -30.09 -28.45 20.76
C SER A 157 -31.08 -29.55 20.46
N VAL A 158 -31.05 -30.61 21.26
CA VAL A 158 -32.07 -31.63 21.23
C VAL A 158 -33.31 -31.12 22.00
N VAL A 159 -34.42 -31.01 21.28
CA VAL A 159 -35.71 -30.59 21.86
C VAL A 159 -36.43 -31.79 22.46
N GLN A 160 -36.36 -32.94 21.78
CA GLN A 160 -36.98 -34.19 22.23
C GLN A 160 -36.12 -35.37 21.83
N ASN A 161 -35.79 -36.24 22.80
CA ASN A 161 -35.17 -37.52 22.55
C ASN A 161 -36.15 -38.52 21.94
N VAL A 162 -35.62 -39.53 21.23
CA VAL A 162 -36.43 -40.63 20.71
C VAL A 162 -37.07 -41.40 21.88
N SER A 163 -38.37 -41.63 21.81
CA SER A 163 -39.14 -42.24 22.91
C SER A 163 -38.82 -43.73 23.17
N CYS A 164 -38.53 -44.49 22.10
CA CYS A 164 -38.23 -45.92 22.20
C CYS A 164 -37.20 -46.33 21.13
N TYR A 165 -36.48 -47.41 21.38
CA TYR A 165 -35.56 -47.98 20.44
C TYR A 165 -36.25 -48.32 19.11
N GLY A 166 -35.70 -47.82 18.01
CA GLY A 166 -36.22 -47.96 16.65
C GLY A 166 -37.26 -46.92 16.21
N ASN A 167 -37.69 -46.04 17.10
CA ASN A 167 -38.56 -44.92 16.74
C ASN A 167 -37.79 -43.79 16.00
N SER A 168 -38.56 -42.95 15.32
CA SER A 168 -38.08 -41.77 14.62
C SER A 168 -38.95 -40.54 15.01
N ASP A 169 -39.03 -40.26 16.31
CA ASP A 169 -39.82 -39.19 16.92
C ASP A 169 -38.97 -38.15 17.63
N GLY A 170 -37.66 -38.18 17.43
CA GLY A 170 -36.73 -37.20 17.98
C GLY A 170 -36.90 -35.84 17.27
N ILE A 171 -36.62 -34.77 18.02
CA ILE A 171 -36.70 -33.39 17.53
C ILE A 171 -35.42 -32.64 17.95
N ALA A 172 -34.83 -31.93 17.03
CA ALA A 172 -33.72 -31.01 17.28
C ALA A 172 -33.99 -29.64 16.66
N SER A 173 -33.43 -28.63 17.26
CA SER A 173 -33.50 -27.26 16.75
C SER A 173 -32.12 -26.65 16.60
N VAL A 174 -31.98 -25.73 15.70
CA VAL A 174 -30.78 -24.90 15.47
C VAL A 174 -31.12 -23.42 15.50
N THR A 175 -30.26 -22.64 16.12
CA THR A 175 -30.26 -21.18 16.07
C THR A 175 -28.93 -20.72 15.53
N SER A 176 -28.93 -19.73 14.67
CA SER A 176 -27.70 -19.16 14.08
C SER A 176 -27.65 -17.64 14.28
N SER A 177 -26.44 -17.11 14.35
CA SER A 177 -26.15 -15.69 14.42
C SER A 177 -24.90 -15.37 13.58
N GLY A 178 -24.63 -14.10 13.34
CA GLY A 178 -23.52 -13.67 12.51
C GLY A 178 -23.77 -13.89 11.00
N GLY A 179 -22.75 -13.74 10.17
CA GLY A 179 -22.88 -13.78 8.72
C GLY A 179 -23.88 -12.77 8.17
N ILE A 180 -24.47 -13.11 7.03
CA ILE A 180 -25.57 -12.35 6.40
C ILE A 180 -26.84 -13.19 6.50
N PRO A 181 -27.89 -12.76 7.24
CA PRO A 181 -29.19 -13.42 7.17
C PRO A 181 -29.78 -13.29 5.74
N SER A 182 -30.49 -14.28 5.16
CA SER A 182 -31.16 -15.45 5.71
C SER A 182 -30.31 -16.71 5.62
N TYR A 183 -30.46 -17.58 6.61
CA TYR A 183 -29.76 -18.86 6.67
C TYR A 183 -30.56 -19.97 6.01
N ILE A 184 -29.86 -20.95 5.45
CA ILE A 184 -30.42 -22.21 4.93
C ILE A 184 -29.81 -23.35 5.74
N TYR A 185 -30.65 -24.22 6.28
CA TYR A 185 -30.25 -25.37 7.10
C TYR A 185 -30.51 -26.66 6.34
N PHE A 186 -29.51 -27.54 6.30
CA PHE A 186 -29.62 -28.86 5.74
C PHE A 186 -29.42 -29.91 6.82
N TRP A 187 -30.45 -30.68 7.13
CA TRP A 187 -30.41 -31.73 8.12
C TRP A 187 -30.13 -33.09 7.49
N SER A 188 -29.51 -34.00 8.23
CA SER A 188 -29.15 -35.35 7.74
C SER A 188 -30.36 -36.23 7.39
N ASN A 189 -31.55 -35.92 7.93
CA ASN A 189 -32.81 -36.59 7.57
C ASN A 189 -33.44 -36.07 6.27
N GLY A 190 -32.78 -35.13 5.56
CA GLY A 190 -33.27 -34.51 4.33
C GLY A 190 -34.14 -33.30 4.52
N HIS A 191 -34.44 -32.88 5.76
CA HIS A 191 -35.14 -31.62 6.00
C HIS A 191 -34.28 -30.42 5.58
N THR A 192 -34.92 -29.44 4.92
CA THR A 192 -34.31 -28.15 4.60
C THR A 192 -35.13 -27.05 5.24
N GLY A 193 -34.48 -26.22 6.06
CA GLY A 193 -35.13 -25.13 6.79
C GLY A 193 -34.66 -23.78 6.36
N PHE A 194 -35.54 -22.76 6.51
CA PHE A 194 -35.30 -21.37 6.14
C PHE A 194 -35.71 -20.41 7.25
N SER A 195 -36.16 -20.92 8.40
CA SER A 195 -36.62 -20.13 9.55
C SER A 195 -35.52 -20.03 10.63
N MET A 196 -35.68 -19.10 11.56
CA MET A 196 -34.80 -18.97 12.72
C MET A 196 -35.64 -18.80 14.00
N PRO A 197 -35.61 -19.77 14.93
CA PRO A 197 -34.89 -21.06 14.86
C PRO A 197 -35.47 -21.99 13.79
N ASP A 198 -34.65 -22.90 13.27
CA ASP A 198 -35.12 -24.00 12.46
C ASP A 198 -35.22 -25.27 13.29
N THR A 199 -36.18 -26.15 12.93
CA THR A 199 -36.47 -27.35 13.70
C THR A 199 -36.65 -28.54 12.79
N ALA A 200 -35.88 -29.60 13.00
CA ALA A 200 -36.03 -30.89 12.34
C ALA A 200 -36.80 -31.87 13.21
N TYR A 201 -37.73 -32.56 12.58
CA TYR A 201 -38.60 -33.58 13.17
C TYR A 201 -38.27 -34.96 12.61
N ASN A 202 -38.82 -36.00 13.23
CA ASN A 202 -38.67 -37.37 12.78
C ASN A 202 -37.22 -37.84 12.76
N LEU A 203 -36.43 -37.44 13.74
CA LEU A 203 -35.06 -37.89 13.91
C LEU A 203 -34.99 -39.21 14.62
N SER A 204 -34.11 -40.13 14.16
CA SER A 204 -33.79 -41.41 14.84
C SER A 204 -32.50 -41.31 15.61
N LEU A 205 -32.10 -42.34 16.34
CA LEU A 205 -30.86 -42.39 17.13
C LEU A 205 -29.58 -42.16 16.30
N ILE A 206 -29.66 -42.35 14.98
CA ILE A 206 -28.53 -42.10 14.06
C ILE A 206 -28.45 -40.64 13.58
N HIS A 207 -29.43 -39.81 13.92
CA HIS A 207 -29.50 -38.41 13.56
C HIS A 207 -29.29 -37.47 14.73
N ILE A 208 -29.41 -37.95 15.97
CA ILE A 208 -29.26 -37.16 17.20
C ILE A 208 -27.91 -37.39 17.85
#